data_0c2981a16deb488986b307165a13e1e9
#
_entry.id   0c2981a16deb488986b307165a13e1e9
#
_cell.length_a   1.000
_cell.length_b   1.000
_cell.length_c   1.000
_cell.angle_alpha   90.00
_cell.angle_beta   90.00
_cell.angle_gamma   90.00
#
_symmetry.space_group_name_H-M   'P 1'
#
loop_
_entity.id
_entity.type
_entity.pdbx_description
1 polymer ?
#
loop_
_entity_poly.entity_id
_entity_poly.type
_entity_poly.pdbx_seq_one_letter_code
_entity_poly.pdbx_strand_id
1 'polypeptide(L)'
;MSSSTHRYLIVDLEATCDEHHEIPRDETEIIEIGALLVDGATLAPIEEFNSFVRPVVHPRLTEFCTRLTTISQEDVARAPTFRFVAPKLAAFGQDALFCSWGAYDRSQLERDARRCGIRTPLGPRHLNLKEAFARAAGDRSECGTYAALRRVGLTPDGTHHRGIDDARNIARLLPYALGRLPVPAARTDRRPR
;
A
#
# COMPACT_ATOMS: atom_id res chain seq x y z
N MET A 1 -30.58 2.36 -15.52
CA MET A 1 -29.30 3.07 -15.31
C MET A 1 -28.51 2.27 -14.29
N SER A 2 -27.52 1.50 -14.73
CA SER A 2 -26.68 0.71 -13.82
C SER A 2 -25.87 1.69 -12.97
N SER A 3 -26.17 1.76 -11.67
CA SER A 3 -25.34 2.44 -10.70
C SER A 3 -23.99 1.71 -10.69
N SER A 4 -23.01 2.24 -11.40
CA SER A 4 -21.62 1.78 -11.29
C SER A 4 -21.22 2.02 -9.85
N THR A 5 -21.29 0.98 -9.03
CA THR A 5 -20.80 1.04 -7.64
C THR A 5 -19.31 1.33 -7.73
N HIS A 6 -18.96 2.57 -7.40
CA HIS A 6 -17.54 2.98 -7.35
C HIS A 6 -16.84 2.08 -6.33
N ARG A 7 -15.71 1.48 -6.69
CA ARG A 7 -14.90 0.64 -5.80
C ARG A 7 -13.54 1.29 -5.59
N TYR A 8 -12.96 1.07 -4.43
CA TYR A 8 -11.59 1.44 -4.13
C TYR A 8 -10.72 0.19 -4.06
N LEU A 9 -9.55 0.24 -4.65
CA LEU A 9 -8.53 -0.78 -4.50
C LEU A 9 -7.40 -0.19 -3.65
N ILE A 10 -7.33 -0.61 -2.40
CA ILE A 10 -6.26 -0.21 -1.48
C ILE A 10 -5.08 -1.15 -1.72
N VAL A 11 -3.92 -0.61 -2.03
CA VAL A 11 -2.70 -1.40 -2.28
C VAL A 11 -1.60 -0.93 -1.36
N ASP A 12 -0.87 -1.89 -0.82
CA ASP A 12 0.38 -1.70 -0.12
C ASP A 12 1.40 -2.74 -0.60
N LEU A 13 2.64 -2.31 -0.78
CA LEU A 13 3.70 -3.11 -1.39
C LEU A 13 4.90 -3.20 -0.47
N GLU A 14 5.46 -4.41 -0.36
CA GLU A 14 6.80 -4.58 0.15
C GLU A 14 7.78 -4.77 -1.01
N ALA A 15 8.98 -4.23 -0.86
CA ALA A 15 10.01 -4.30 -1.89
C ALA A 15 11.38 -4.65 -1.29
N THR A 16 12.28 -5.16 -2.14
CA THR A 16 13.68 -5.37 -1.76
C THR A 16 14.28 -4.10 -1.20
N CYS A 17 14.95 -4.20 -0.08
CA CYS A 17 15.56 -3.06 0.62
C CYS A 17 16.81 -3.50 1.40
N ASP A 18 17.60 -2.54 1.80
CA ASP A 18 18.77 -2.71 2.65
C ASP A 18 18.94 -1.52 3.61
N GLU A 19 19.76 -1.71 4.63
CA GLU A 19 19.96 -0.73 5.70
C GLU A 19 20.78 0.50 5.24
N HIS A 20 21.65 0.33 4.26
CA HIS A 20 22.63 1.35 3.86
C HIS A 20 22.32 1.97 2.49
N HIS A 21 21.16 1.65 1.91
CA HIS A 21 20.78 2.11 0.57
C HIS A 21 21.77 1.70 -0.54
N GLU A 22 22.37 0.51 -0.40
CA GLU A 22 23.27 -0.08 -1.40
C GLU A 22 22.49 -0.58 -2.62
N ILE A 23 21.21 -0.97 -2.44
CA ILE A 23 20.29 -1.25 -3.53
C ILE A 23 19.77 0.07 -4.10
N PRO A 24 20.14 0.45 -5.34
CA PRO A 24 19.63 1.67 -5.96
C PRO A 24 18.08 1.65 -6.01
N ARG A 25 17.46 2.80 -5.77
CA ARG A 25 16.01 2.91 -5.72
C ARG A 25 15.31 2.43 -6.99
N ASP A 26 15.95 2.57 -8.14
CA ASP A 26 15.45 2.11 -9.43
C ASP A 26 15.64 0.61 -9.66
N GLU A 27 16.44 -0.05 -8.82
CA GLU A 27 16.65 -1.50 -8.84
C GLU A 27 15.82 -2.23 -7.78
N THR A 28 15.17 -1.53 -6.85
CA THR A 28 14.26 -2.18 -5.90
C THR A 28 13.14 -2.91 -6.65
N GLU A 29 12.73 -4.07 -6.15
CA GLU A 29 11.72 -4.93 -6.75
C GLU A 29 10.65 -5.28 -5.75
N ILE A 30 9.41 -5.38 -6.20
CA ILE A 30 8.29 -5.82 -5.37
C ILE A 30 8.54 -7.27 -4.93
N ILE A 31 8.33 -7.54 -3.63
CA ILE A 31 8.42 -8.87 -3.01
C ILE A 31 7.10 -9.33 -2.40
N GLU A 32 6.18 -8.41 -2.08
CA GLU A 32 4.80 -8.72 -1.69
C GLU A 32 3.86 -7.65 -2.24
N ILE A 33 2.68 -8.09 -2.68
CA ILE A 33 1.55 -7.22 -3.04
C ILE A 33 0.40 -7.58 -2.13
N GLY A 34 0.02 -6.65 -1.25
CA GLY A 34 -1.22 -6.69 -0.50
C GLY A 34 -2.24 -5.74 -1.13
N ALA A 35 -3.44 -6.23 -1.42
CA ALA A 35 -4.49 -5.37 -1.94
C ALA A 35 -5.87 -5.75 -1.37
N LEU A 36 -6.68 -4.75 -1.07
CA LEU A 36 -8.02 -4.88 -0.55
C LEU A 36 -9.00 -4.14 -1.44
N LEU A 37 -9.98 -4.86 -1.97
CA LEU A 37 -11.09 -4.27 -2.71
C LEU A 37 -12.18 -3.84 -1.72
N VAL A 38 -12.63 -2.59 -1.83
CA VAL A 38 -13.55 -1.95 -0.90
C VAL A 38 -14.76 -1.38 -1.67
N ASP A 39 -15.96 -1.61 -1.15
CA ASP A 39 -17.19 -1.04 -1.69
C ASP A 39 -17.21 0.48 -1.51
N GLY A 40 -17.49 1.22 -2.56
CA GLY A 40 -17.42 2.68 -2.54
C GLY A 40 -18.55 3.38 -1.80
N ALA A 41 -19.68 2.73 -1.59
CA ALA A 41 -20.81 3.29 -0.86
C ALA A 41 -20.67 3.04 0.65
N THR A 42 -20.47 1.77 1.02
CA THR A 42 -20.44 1.31 2.43
C THR A 42 -19.05 1.39 3.06
N LEU A 43 -17.99 1.41 2.25
CA LEU A 43 -16.59 1.26 2.65
C LEU A 43 -16.28 -0.09 3.33
N ALA A 44 -17.13 -1.08 3.12
CA ALA A 44 -16.89 -2.43 3.59
C ALA A 44 -15.88 -3.15 2.67
N PRO A 45 -14.98 -3.99 3.24
CA PRO A 45 -14.10 -4.84 2.45
C PRO A 45 -14.94 -5.86 1.65
N ILE A 46 -14.56 -6.08 0.39
CA ILE A 46 -15.21 -7.03 -0.53
C ILE A 46 -14.36 -8.29 -0.67
N GLU A 47 -13.08 -8.10 -1.04
CA GLU A 47 -12.16 -9.19 -1.38
C GLU A 47 -10.71 -8.76 -1.17
N GLU A 48 -9.84 -9.73 -0.91
CA GLU A 48 -8.42 -9.52 -0.69
C GLU A 48 -7.58 -10.21 -1.76
N PHE A 49 -6.50 -9.55 -2.13
CA PHE A 49 -5.45 -10.11 -2.97
C PHE A 49 -4.14 -10.04 -2.20
N ASN A 50 -3.49 -11.18 -2.02
CA ASN A 50 -2.16 -11.24 -1.44
C ASN A 50 -1.27 -12.17 -2.27
N SER A 51 -0.09 -11.69 -2.64
CA SER A 51 0.87 -12.48 -3.40
C SER A 51 2.30 -12.08 -3.07
N PHE A 52 3.11 -13.05 -2.69
CA PHE A 52 4.55 -12.89 -2.78
C PHE A 52 4.99 -12.78 -4.24
N VAL A 53 6.08 -12.08 -4.46
CA VAL A 53 6.68 -11.86 -5.76
C VAL A 53 8.17 -12.19 -5.68
N ARG A 54 8.64 -13.00 -6.62
CA ARG A 54 10.05 -13.35 -6.68
C ARG A 54 10.85 -12.25 -7.39
N PRO A 55 11.79 -11.59 -6.69
CA PRO A 55 12.68 -10.61 -7.31
C PRO A 55 13.68 -11.29 -8.25
N VAL A 56 14.12 -10.59 -9.29
CA VAL A 56 15.03 -11.12 -10.32
C VAL A 56 16.35 -10.38 -10.44
N VAL A 57 16.39 -9.09 -10.10
CA VAL A 57 17.61 -8.28 -10.08
C VAL A 57 18.38 -8.52 -8.78
N HIS A 58 17.67 -8.46 -7.65
CA HIS A 58 18.20 -8.76 -6.32
C HIS A 58 17.48 -9.97 -5.73
N PRO A 59 17.77 -11.22 -6.22
CA PRO A 59 17.01 -12.41 -5.86
C PRO A 59 17.20 -12.86 -4.40
N ARG A 60 18.24 -12.38 -3.73
CA ARG A 60 18.49 -12.62 -2.30
C ARG A 60 18.03 -11.43 -1.49
N LEU A 61 17.12 -11.68 -0.54
CA LEU A 61 16.72 -10.66 0.43
C LEU A 61 17.86 -10.40 1.39
N THR A 62 18.07 -9.13 1.74
CA THR A 62 19.01 -8.75 2.80
C THR A 62 18.42 -9.16 4.16
N GLU A 63 19.28 -9.33 5.16
CA GLU A 63 18.82 -9.55 6.54
C GLU A 63 17.96 -8.40 7.04
N PHE A 64 18.28 -7.16 6.65
CA PHE A 64 17.48 -5.99 6.96
C PHE A 64 16.07 -6.12 6.38
N CYS A 65 15.95 -6.45 5.09
CA CYS A 65 14.67 -6.62 4.42
C CYS A 65 13.81 -7.69 5.12
N THR A 66 14.40 -8.85 5.42
CA THR A 66 13.71 -9.94 6.14
C THR A 66 13.30 -9.51 7.55
N ARG A 67 14.13 -8.80 8.30
CA ARG A 67 13.76 -8.30 9.64
C ARG A 67 12.65 -7.26 9.58
N LEU A 68 12.69 -6.37 8.58
CA LEU A 68 11.71 -5.30 8.43
C LEU A 68 10.34 -5.83 8.03
N THR A 69 10.29 -6.67 7.00
CA THR A 69 9.03 -7.14 6.38
C THR A 69 8.53 -8.46 6.94
N THR A 70 9.38 -9.18 7.71
CA THR A 70 9.14 -10.57 8.12
C THR A 70 9.00 -11.58 6.97
N ILE A 71 9.23 -11.15 5.73
CA ILE A 71 9.21 -12.00 4.55
C ILE A 71 10.52 -12.78 4.48
N SER A 72 10.42 -14.09 4.41
CA SER A 72 11.59 -14.97 4.32
C SER A 72 12.07 -15.14 2.88
N GLN A 73 13.32 -15.56 2.73
CA GLN A 73 13.86 -15.93 1.42
C GLN A 73 13.04 -17.07 0.78
N GLU A 74 12.51 -17.98 1.60
CA GLU A 74 11.73 -19.12 1.10
C GLU A 74 10.39 -18.68 0.51
N ASP A 75 9.73 -17.68 1.11
CA ASP A 75 8.46 -17.12 0.63
C ASP A 75 8.60 -16.60 -0.80
N VAL A 76 9.70 -15.89 -1.09
CA VAL A 76 9.91 -15.27 -2.40
C VAL A 76 10.56 -16.22 -3.42
N ALA A 77 11.39 -17.17 -2.97
CA ALA A 77 12.14 -18.05 -3.89
C ALA A 77 11.23 -18.88 -4.80
N ARG A 78 10.08 -19.31 -4.29
CA ARG A 78 9.08 -20.11 -5.03
C ARG A 78 7.93 -19.30 -5.59
N ALA A 79 7.88 -17.99 -5.29
CA ALA A 79 6.82 -17.13 -5.77
C ALA A 79 6.92 -16.88 -7.30
N PRO A 80 5.81 -16.55 -7.97
CA PRO A 80 5.85 -16.09 -9.34
C PRO A 80 6.56 -14.74 -9.44
N THR A 81 7.17 -14.43 -10.59
CA THR A 81 7.75 -13.11 -10.82
C THR A 81 6.65 -12.06 -11.07
N PHE A 82 7.00 -10.78 -10.93
CA PHE A 82 6.06 -9.67 -11.14
C PHE A 82 5.32 -9.75 -12.48
N ARG A 83 5.98 -10.18 -13.53
CA ARG A 83 5.36 -10.37 -14.85
C ARG A 83 4.12 -11.28 -14.84
N PHE A 84 4.09 -12.26 -13.94
CA PHE A 84 2.96 -13.20 -13.80
C PHE A 84 1.94 -12.75 -12.76
N VAL A 85 2.34 -11.93 -11.78
CA VAL A 85 1.43 -11.41 -10.75
C VAL A 85 0.67 -10.18 -11.23
N ALA A 86 1.33 -9.29 -11.98
CA ALA A 86 0.75 -8.04 -12.44
C ALA A 86 -0.58 -8.19 -13.22
N PRO A 87 -0.76 -9.17 -14.15
CA PRO A 87 -2.05 -9.37 -14.80
C PRO A 87 -3.16 -9.80 -13.83
N LYS A 88 -2.84 -10.55 -12.78
CA LYS A 88 -3.81 -10.98 -11.75
C LYS A 88 -4.26 -9.79 -10.91
N LEU A 89 -3.31 -8.93 -10.52
CA LEU A 89 -3.62 -7.68 -9.82
C LEU A 89 -4.48 -6.76 -10.71
N ALA A 90 -4.18 -6.66 -12.00
CA ALA A 90 -4.96 -5.88 -12.95
C ALA A 90 -6.41 -6.37 -13.06
N ALA A 91 -6.61 -7.68 -13.14
CA ALA A 91 -7.95 -8.28 -13.17
C ALA A 91 -8.70 -8.06 -11.84
N PHE A 92 -8.01 -8.23 -10.70
CA PHE A 92 -8.58 -8.01 -9.37
C PHE A 92 -9.01 -6.55 -9.17
N GLY A 93 -8.20 -5.59 -9.59
CA GLY A 93 -8.47 -4.15 -9.46
C GLY A 93 -9.30 -3.56 -10.59
N GLN A 94 -9.87 -4.38 -11.49
CA GLN A 94 -10.66 -3.88 -12.62
C GLN A 94 -11.81 -2.99 -12.15
N ASP A 95 -11.97 -1.82 -12.79
CA ASP A 95 -12.99 -0.81 -12.50
C ASP A 95 -12.95 -0.18 -11.10
N ALA A 96 -11.90 -0.44 -10.31
CA ALA A 96 -11.69 0.21 -9.03
C ALA A 96 -10.73 1.41 -9.15
N LEU A 97 -10.91 2.40 -8.26
CA LEU A 97 -9.94 3.48 -8.10
C LEU A 97 -8.77 2.98 -7.26
N PHE A 98 -7.58 2.98 -7.86
CA PHE A 98 -6.35 2.65 -7.15
C PHE A 98 -6.04 3.68 -6.06
N CYS A 99 -5.78 3.19 -4.86
CA CYS A 99 -5.45 3.98 -3.67
C CYS A 99 -4.22 3.38 -2.97
N SER A 100 -3.35 4.23 -2.41
CA SER A 100 -2.27 3.81 -1.51
C SER A 100 -1.95 4.90 -0.50
N TRP A 101 -1.15 4.57 0.52
CA TRP A 101 -0.72 5.53 1.54
C TRP A 101 0.54 6.28 1.12
N GLY A 102 0.39 7.23 0.23
CA GLY A 102 1.47 7.98 -0.42
C GLY A 102 1.62 7.62 -1.89
N ALA A 103 2.72 8.05 -2.50
CA ALA A 103 2.99 7.85 -3.92
C ALA A 103 3.97 6.68 -4.18
N TYR A 104 4.50 6.06 -3.13
CA TYR A 104 5.55 5.03 -3.25
C TYR A 104 5.07 3.82 -4.05
N ASP A 105 3.93 3.25 -3.66
CA ASP A 105 3.40 2.02 -4.26
C ASP A 105 3.12 2.19 -5.75
N ARG A 106 2.52 3.31 -6.12
CA ARG A 106 2.33 3.66 -7.53
C ARG A 106 3.65 3.71 -8.29
N SER A 107 4.65 4.41 -7.72
CA SER A 107 5.96 4.56 -8.36
C SER A 107 6.69 3.22 -8.46
N GLN A 108 6.52 2.34 -7.47
CA GLN A 108 7.11 1.00 -7.48
C GLN A 108 6.47 0.12 -8.54
N LEU A 109 5.12 0.09 -8.63
CA LEU A 109 4.41 -0.63 -9.69
C LEU A 109 4.84 -0.17 -11.10
N GLU A 110 5.00 1.14 -11.29
CA GLU A 110 5.45 1.71 -12.57
C GLU A 110 6.89 1.30 -12.91
N ARG A 111 7.79 1.23 -11.91
CA ARG A 111 9.18 0.77 -12.09
C ARG A 111 9.25 -0.69 -12.49
N ASP A 112 8.57 -1.56 -11.73
CA ASP A 112 8.57 -2.99 -12.01
C ASP A 112 7.89 -3.32 -13.34
N ALA A 113 6.80 -2.64 -13.69
CA ALA A 113 6.14 -2.80 -14.98
C ALA A 113 7.07 -2.41 -16.14
N ARG A 114 7.79 -1.28 -16.02
CA ARG A 114 8.78 -0.82 -17.01
C ARG A 114 9.92 -1.81 -17.14
N ARG A 115 10.48 -2.30 -16.03
CA ARG A 115 11.55 -3.32 -16.01
C ARG A 115 11.12 -4.60 -16.72
N CYS A 116 9.88 -5.02 -16.53
CA CYS A 116 9.33 -6.20 -17.16
C CYS A 116 8.85 -5.99 -18.62
N GLY A 117 8.87 -4.76 -19.13
CA GLY A 117 8.34 -4.44 -20.45
C GLY A 117 6.83 -4.69 -20.59
N ILE A 118 6.07 -4.48 -19.51
CA ILE A 118 4.62 -4.63 -19.49
C ILE A 118 3.91 -3.32 -19.12
N ARG A 119 2.61 -3.26 -19.39
CA ARG A 119 1.79 -2.14 -18.92
C ARG A 119 1.69 -2.17 -17.40
N THR A 120 1.62 -1.00 -16.77
CA THR A 120 1.30 -0.87 -15.35
C THR A 120 -0.05 -1.54 -15.08
N PRO A 121 -0.13 -2.43 -14.07
CA PRO A 121 -1.32 -3.25 -13.84
C PRO A 121 -2.54 -2.44 -13.41
N LEU A 122 -2.34 -1.27 -12.83
CA LEU A 122 -3.40 -0.40 -12.36
C LEU A 122 -3.53 0.84 -13.23
N GLY A 123 -4.76 1.35 -13.35
CA GLY A 123 -5.07 2.49 -14.21
C GLY A 123 -4.34 3.79 -13.80
N PRO A 124 -4.39 4.83 -14.66
CA PRO A 124 -3.64 6.06 -14.43
C PRO A 124 -4.19 6.90 -13.27
N ARG A 125 -5.46 6.69 -12.87
CA ARG A 125 -6.07 7.39 -11.74
C ARG A 125 -5.61 6.77 -10.44
N HIS A 126 -5.06 7.61 -9.56
CA HIS A 126 -4.58 7.21 -8.25
C HIS A 126 -5.04 8.21 -7.20
N LEU A 127 -5.54 7.71 -6.08
CA LEU A 127 -5.86 8.51 -4.90
C LEU A 127 -4.78 8.27 -3.83
N ASN A 128 -3.98 9.31 -3.59
CA ASN A 128 -3.04 9.33 -2.48
C ASN A 128 -3.81 9.57 -1.17
N LEU A 129 -4.04 8.50 -0.42
CA LEU A 129 -4.82 8.56 0.84
C LEU A 129 -4.10 9.32 1.96
N LYS A 130 -2.78 9.31 1.95
CA LYS A 130 -1.96 10.05 2.92
C LYS A 130 -2.17 11.57 2.78
N GLU A 131 -2.14 12.06 1.55
CA GLU A 131 -2.44 13.46 1.22
C GLU A 131 -3.91 13.80 1.50
N ALA A 132 -4.83 12.91 1.11
CA ALA A 132 -6.26 13.11 1.35
C ALA A 132 -6.58 13.18 2.85
N PHE A 133 -5.96 12.32 3.66
CA PHE A 133 -6.08 12.32 5.12
C PHE A 133 -5.54 13.62 5.72
N ALA A 134 -4.35 14.07 5.33
CA ALA A 134 -3.77 15.33 5.81
C ALA A 134 -4.68 16.53 5.48
N ARG A 135 -5.23 16.54 4.27
CA ARG A 135 -6.20 17.58 3.84
C ARG A 135 -7.49 17.55 4.68
N ALA A 136 -8.06 16.37 4.91
CA ALA A 136 -9.25 16.21 5.75
C ALA A 136 -8.99 16.62 7.22
N ALA A 137 -7.77 16.42 7.69
CA ALA A 137 -7.32 16.83 9.02
C ALA A 137 -7.01 18.32 9.16
N GLY A 138 -6.91 19.08 8.05
CA GLY A 138 -6.43 20.46 8.05
C GLY A 138 -4.93 20.58 8.34
N ASP A 139 -4.15 19.51 8.15
CA ASP A 139 -2.73 19.49 8.43
C ASP A 139 -1.90 20.06 7.28
N ARG A 140 -0.75 20.65 7.62
CA ARG A 140 0.27 21.10 6.66
C ARG A 140 1.24 20.00 6.24
N SER A 141 1.30 18.92 7.00
CA SER A 141 2.22 17.80 6.77
C SER A 141 1.48 16.47 6.83
N GLU A 142 1.96 15.54 6.04
CA GLU A 142 1.48 14.17 5.99
C GLU A 142 2.08 13.34 7.13
N CYS A 143 1.39 12.26 7.53
CA CYS A 143 1.89 11.33 8.54
C CYS A 143 1.85 9.87 8.02
N GLY A 144 2.63 8.99 8.64
CA GLY A 144 2.60 7.55 8.34
C GLY A 144 1.29 6.90 8.79
N THR A 145 0.96 5.74 8.21
CA THR A 145 -0.27 4.96 8.46
C THR A 145 -0.53 4.76 9.94
N TYR A 146 0.46 4.33 10.69
CA TYR A 146 0.33 4.04 12.13
C TYR A 146 0.10 5.30 12.99
N ALA A 147 0.68 6.42 12.58
CA ALA A 147 0.40 7.70 13.25
C ALA A 147 -1.04 8.17 12.95
N ALA A 148 -1.51 7.98 11.72
CA ALA A 148 -2.88 8.29 11.34
C ALA A 148 -3.90 7.40 12.09
N LEU A 149 -3.66 6.09 12.19
CA LEU A 149 -4.50 5.17 12.97
C LEU A 149 -4.62 5.63 14.42
N ARG A 150 -3.48 5.85 15.10
CA ARG A 150 -3.49 6.33 16.48
C ARG A 150 -4.24 7.64 16.64
N ARG A 151 -4.11 8.55 15.68
CA ARG A 151 -4.79 9.84 15.72
C ARG A 151 -6.32 9.72 15.70
N VAL A 152 -6.84 8.75 14.95
CA VAL A 152 -8.28 8.49 14.89
C VAL A 152 -8.76 7.46 15.94
N GLY A 153 -7.88 7.08 16.89
CA GLY A 153 -8.21 6.17 17.98
C GLY A 153 -8.27 4.69 17.59
N LEU A 154 -7.66 4.34 16.46
CA LEU A 154 -7.57 2.95 15.99
C LEU A 154 -6.22 2.34 16.37
N THR A 155 -6.26 1.10 16.87
CA THR A 155 -5.07 0.28 17.07
C THR A 155 -4.71 -0.39 15.74
N PRO A 156 -3.42 -0.37 15.32
CA PRO A 156 -2.96 -1.18 14.20
C PRO A 156 -3.29 -2.66 14.42
N ASP A 157 -3.61 -3.37 13.34
CA ASP A 157 -3.91 -4.79 13.34
C ASP A 157 -2.96 -5.53 12.41
N GLY A 158 -2.62 -6.79 12.72
CA GLY A 158 -1.67 -7.59 11.95
C GLY A 158 -0.20 -7.20 12.14
N THR A 159 0.62 -7.59 11.21
CA THR A 159 2.08 -7.38 11.21
C THR A 159 2.44 -6.18 10.36
N HIS A 160 3.17 -5.21 10.94
CA HIS A 160 3.70 -4.05 10.21
C HIS A 160 4.70 -4.49 9.14
N HIS A 161 4.68 -3.82 7.99
CA HIS A 161 5.45 -4.20 6.81
C HIS A 161 5.09 -5.59 6.25
N ARG A 162 3.79 -5.91 6.33
CA ARG A 162 3.17 -6.97 5.54
C ARG A 162 2.09 -6.33 4.67
N GLY A 163 2.26 -6.44 3.37
CA GLY A 163 1.43 -5.72 2.40
C GLY A 163 -0.06 -5.85 2.63
N ILE A 164 -0.56 -7.09 2.91
CA ILE A 164 -2.00 -7.27 3.14
C ILE A 164 -2.47 -6.66 4.48
N ASP A 165 -1.67 -6.76 5.55
CA ASP A 165 -2.03 -6.20 6.85
C ASP A 165 -2.01 -4.67 6.81
N ASP A 166 -1.02 -4.08 6.13
CA ASP A 166 -0.95 -2.64 5.95
C ASP A 166 -2.07 -2.14 5.01
N ALA A 167 -2.42 -2.85 3.94
CA ALA A 167 -3.59 -2.54 3.11
C ALA A 167 -4.91 -2.54 3.91
N ARG A 168 -5.12 -3.51 4.82
CA ARG A 168 -6.27 -3.56 5.74
C ARG A 168 -6.29 -2.35 6.68
N ASN A 169 -5.14 -2.00 7.26
CA ASN A 169 -4.99 -0.83 8.12
C ASN A 169 -5.27 0.47 7.38
N ILE A 170 -4.78 0.62 6.15
CA ILE A 170 -5.04 1.78 5.29
C ILE A 170 -6.53 1.87 4.97
N ALA A 171 -7.20 0.76 4.67
CA ALA A 171 -8.64 0.75 4.38
C ALA A 171 -9.48 1.28 5.56
N ARG A 172 -9.06 1.04 6.80
CA ARG A 172 -9.72 1.58 8.00
C ARG A 172 -9.59 3.10 8.12
N LEU A 173 -8.62 3.71 7.45
CA LEU A 173 -8.44 5.16 7.35
C LEU A 173 -9.23 5.80 6.21
N LEU A 174 -9.77 5.00 5.29
CA LEU A 174 -10.48 5.48 4.11
C LEU A 174 -11.65 6.43 4.45
N PRO A 175 -12.54 6.13 5.45
CA PRO A 175 -13.62 7.04 5.82
C PRO A 175 -13.13 8.44 6.21
N TYR A 176 -12.01 8.52 6.89
CA TYR A 176 -11.39 9.77 7.33
C TYR A 176 -10.73 10.51 6.16
N ALA A 177 -9.98 9.80 5.33
CA ALA A 177 -9.32 10.38 4.16
C ALA A 177 -10.34 10.92 3.13
N LEU A 178 -11.52 10.30 3.03
CA LEU A 178 -12.63 10.76 2.18
C LEU A 178 -13.49 11.86 2.84
N GLY A 179 -13.19 12.28 4.06
CA GLY A 179 -13.97 13.27 4.80
C GLY A 179 -15.37 12.81 5.23
N ARG A 180 -15.64 11.48 5.22
CA ARG A 180 -16.92 10.92 5.70
C ARG A 180 -16.97 10.84 7.22
N LEU A 181 -15.80 10.74 7.87
CA LEU A 181 -15.62 10.84 9.31
C LEU A 181 -14.64 11.97 9.64
N PRO A 182 -14.84 12.69 10.72
CA PRO A 182 -13.94 13.77 11.12
C PRO A 182 -12.61 13.22 11.63
N VAL A 183 -11.50 13.83 11.21
CA VAL A 183 -10.17 13.55 11.77
C VAL A 183 -10.01 14.40 13.04
N PRO A 184 -9.74 13.80 14.21
CA PRO A 184 -9.48 14.56 15.43
C PRO A 184 -8.30 15.52 15.26
N ALA A 185 -8.33 16.69 15.90
CA ALA A 185 -7.20 17.62 15.91
C ALA A 185 -5.94 16.93 16.45
N ALA A 186 -4.77 17.28 15.90
CA ALA A 186 -3.51 16.77 16.44
C ALA A 186 -3.39 17.18 17.91
N ARG A 187 -3.10 16.21 18.79
CA ARG A 187 -2.79 16.53 20.19
C ARG A 187 -1.50 17.34 20.20
N THR A 188 -1.61 18.62 20.52
CA THR A 188 -0.44 19.42 20.84
C THR A 188 0.04 18.94 22.20
N ASP A 189 1.05 18.06 22.24
CA ASP A 189 1.79 17.82 23.48
C ASP A 189 2.52 19.12 23.83
N ARG A 190 1.82 20.02 24.53
CA ARG A 190 2.49 21.05 25.30
C ARG A 190 3.19 20.34 26.44
N ARG A 191 4.48 19.97 26.26
CA ARG A 191 5.33 19.70 27.41
C ARG A 191 5.29 20.99 28.27
N PRO A 192 4.91 20.89 29.54
CA PRO A 192 5.08 22.04 30.43
C PRO A 192 6.57 22.38 30.50
N ARG A 193 6.89 23.65 30.37
CA ARG A 193 8.24 24.19 30.58
C ARG A 193 8.65 24.02 32.04
#